data_b95545455c5f9d9fedbec02af32ef757
#
_entry.id   b95545455c5f9d9fedbec02af32ef757
#
_cell.length_a   1.000
_cell.length_b   1.000
_cell.length_c   1.000
_cell.angle_alpha   90.00
_cell.angle_beta   90.00
_cell.angle_gamma   90.00
#
_symmetry.space_group_name_H-M   'P 1'
#
loop_
_entity.id
_entity.type
_entity.pdbx_description
1 polymer ?
#
loop_
_entity_poly.entity_id
_entity_poly.type
_entity_poly.pdbx_seq_one_letter_code
_entity_poly.pdbx_strand_id
1 'polypeptide(L)'
;MFKTSGSPIIAGTIACVLQIATGPPALALDRWIELINNTRMPIVEVYISPVRSELWNIDLLSDGYLAPANSVLVNIDDGNGCRFDFKTVFDDGTTQIRRNVDVCAVERYAISYR
;
A
#
# COMPACT_ATOMS: atom_id res chain seq x y z
N MET A 1 -52.64 -31.61 10.49
CA MET A 1 -52.25 -31.33 10.10
C MET A 1 -51.38 -30.88 9.88
N PHE A 2 -51.34 -30.72 9.80
CA PHE A 2 -50.65 -30.16 9.46
C PHE A 2 -49.82 -29.61 9.28
N LYS A 3 -49.65 -29.40 9.17
CA LYS A 3 -48.96 -28.89 8.88
C LYS A 3 -48.15 -28.38 8.65
N THR A 4 -48.23 -28.25 8.50
CA THR A 4 -47.51 -27.67 8.18
C THR A 4 -46.65 -27.29 7.94
N SER A 5 -46.82 -27.19 7.74
CA SER A 5 -46.03 -26.74 7.42
C SER A 5 -45.18 -26.20 7.21
N GLY A 6 -45.14 -26.15 7.12
CA GLY A 6 -44.50 -25.47 6.80
C GLY A 6 -43.67 -24.98 6.79
N SER A 7 -43.62 -24.79 6.77
CA SER A 7 -42.90 -24.18 6.65
C SER A 7 -42.00 -23.80 6.41
N PRO A 8 -42.05 -23.99 6.30
CA PRO A 8 -41.18 -23.50 5.99
C PRO A 8 -40.36 -23.10 5.70
N ILE A 9 -40.42 -23.07 5.58
CA ILE A 9 -39.68 -22.58 5.25
C ILE A 9 -38.99 -21.95 5.17
N ILE A 10 -39.15 -21.79 5.18
CA ILE A 10 -38.58 -21.03 4.93
C ILE A 10 -37.70 -20.63 5.07
N ALA A 11 -37.71 -20.70 5.25
CA ALA A 11 -36.96 -20.14 5.41
C ALA A 11 -36.04 -19.82 5.18
N GLY A 12 -35.87 -20.01 4.95
CA GLY A 12 -35.11 -19.57 4.77
C GLY A 12 -34.44 -19.16 4.32
N THR A 13 -34.60 -19.01 3.88
CA THR A 13 -34.10 -18.47 3.29
C THR A 13 -33.46 -17.70 3.22
N ILE A 14 -33.60 -17.49 3.27
CA ILE A 14 -33.09 -16.61 3.05
C ILE A 14 -32.11 -16.19 3.40
N ALA A 15 -32.07 -16.19 3.76
CA ALA A 15 -31.22 -15.63 4.19
C ALA A 15 -30.15 -15.51 3.73
N CYS A 16 -30.00 -15.88 3.25
CA CYS A 16 -28.97 -15.68 2.81
C CYS A 16 -28.62 -14.88 2.18
N VAL A 17 -29.07 -14.48 1.97
CA VAL A 17 -28.83 -13.65 1.38
C VAL A 17 -28.05 -12.89 1.57
N LEU A 18 -27.97 -12.72 1.76
CA LEU A 18 -27.40 -11.95 1.81
C LEU A 18 -26.31 -11.68 1.88
N GLN A 19 -26.11 -11.68 2.11
CA GLN A 19 -25.16 -11.35 2.25
C GLN A 19 -24.30 -11.26 1.51
N ILE A 20 -24.42 -11.19 0.99
CA ILE A 20 -23.72 -11.11 0.24
C ILE A 20 -23.30 -10.19 -0.07
N ALA A 21 -23.50 -9.70 0.09
CA ALA A 21 -23.24 -8.78 -0.19
C ALA A 21 -22.25 -8.28 0.01
N THR A 22 -21.93 -8.31 -0.02
CA THR A 22 -21.13 -7.73 0.28
C THR A 22 -19.97 -7.70 -0.19
N GLY A 23 -19.79 -7.32 -0.63
CA GLY A 23 -18.76 -7.14 -1.22
C GLY A 23 -17.73 -6.68 -0.49
N PRO A 24 -16.83 -6.81 -0.82
CA PRO A 24 -15.79 -6.50 -0.21
C PRO A 24 -15.43 -5.24 -0.34
N PRO A 25 -15.11 -4.78 0.32
CA PRO A 25 -14.86 -3.57 0.34
C PRO A 25 -13.68 -3.34 -0.09
N ALA A 26 -13.41 -2.97 -0.64
CA ALA A 26 -12.38 -2.80 -1.17
C ALA A 26 -11.67 -1.98 -0.49
N LEU A 27 -11.28 -1.69 -0.05
CA LEU A 27 -10.72 -0.86 0.49
C LEU A 27 -9.54 -0.92 0.98
N ALA A 28 -9.23 -0.84 1.72
CA ALA A 28 -8.07 -0.80 2.34
C ALA A 28 -7.11 -1.53 1.70
N LEU A 29 -6.29 -1.10 1.10
CA LEU A 29 -5.36 -1.86 0.47
C LEU A 29 -4.12 -1.84 1.25
N ASP A 30 -3.74 -2.95 1.73
CA ASP A 30 -2.45 -3.10 2.32
C ASP A 30 -1.49 -3.37 1.21
N ARG A 31 -0.75 -2.44 0.81
CA ARG A 31 0.21 -2.63 -0.25
C ARG A 31 1.60 -2.67 0.33
N TRP A 32 2.28 -3.77 0.11
CA TRP A 32 3.64 -3.95 0.57
C TRP A 32 4.58 -3.86 -0.62
N ILE A 33 5.57 -3.02 -0.49
CA ILE A 33 6.54 -2.82 -1.56
C ILE A 33 7.92 -3.01 -0.99
N GLU A 34 8.75 -3.69 -1.71
CA GLU A 34 10.12 -3.87 -1.33
C GLU A 34 10.93 -2.68 -1.85
N LEU A 35 11.44 -1.87 -0.96
CA LEU A 35 12.36 -0.80 -1.35
C LEU A 35 13.75 -1.37 -1.39
N ILE A 36 14.46 -1.11 -2.47
CA ILE A 36 15.79 -1.66 -2.67
C ILE A 36 16.76 -0.50 -2.87
N ASN A 37 17.79 -0.45 -2.07
CA ASN A 37 18.80 0.58 -2.25
C ASN A 37 19.85 0.08 -3.23
N ASN A 38 19.71 0.50 -4.47
CA ASN A 38 20.64 0.10 -5.51
C ASN A 38 21.66 1.20 -5.75
N THR A 39 22.14 1.82 -4.68
CA THR A 39 23.18 2.85 -4.75
C THR A 39 24.28 2.48 -3.80
N ARG A 40 25.28 3.31 -3.72
CA ARG A 40 26.40 3.08 -2.80
C ARG A 40 26.30 3.91 -1.53
N MET A 41 25.19 4.60 -1.34
CA MET A 41 25.05 5.49 -0.22
C MET A 41 23.86 5.09 0.63
N PRO A 42 23.95 5.13 1.93
CA PRO A 42 22.79 4.82 2.76
C PRO A 42 21.65 5.79 2.49
N ILE A 43 20.46 5.29 2.54
CA ILE A 43 19.25 6.09 2.41
C ILE A 43 18.70 6.26 3.82
N VAL A 44 18.46 7.49 4.22
CA VAL A 44 18.02 7.76 5.58
C VAL A 44 16.54 8.05 5.69
N GLU A 45 15.90 8.49 4.61
CA GLU A 45 14.46 8.74 4.63
C GLU A 45 13.89 8.46 3.26
N VAL A 46 12.69 7.93 3.23
CA VAL A 46 11.94 7.77 1.98
C VAL A 46 10.53 8.23 2.26
N TYR A 47 10.14 9.31 1.65
CA TYR A 47 8.81 9.87 1.82
C TYR A 47 7.95 9.58 0.60
N ILE A 48 6.65 9.45 0.82
CA ILE A 48 5.71 9.36 -0.28
C ILE A 48 4.70 10.49 -0.14
N SER A 49 4.14 10.85 -1.25
CA SER A 49 3.10 11.87 -1.31
C SER A 49 2.19 11.55 -2.47
N PRO A 50 0.91 11.80 -2.35
CA PRO A 50 0.05 11.69 -3.52
C PRO A 50 0.61 12.57 -4.62
N VAL A 51 0.40 12.18 -5.84
CA VAL A 51 1.03 12.84 -6.98
C VAL A 51 0.82 14.34 -6.90
N ARG A 52 1.92 15.06 -6.96
CA ARG A 52 1.92 16.53 -6.99
C ARG A 52 1.42 17.21 -5.73
N SER A 53 1.19 16.50 -4.66
CA SER A 53 0.77 17.15 -3.42
C SER A 53 1.93 17.68 -2.64
N GLU A 54 3.09 17.07 -2.79
CA GLU A 54 4.28 17.49 -2.04
C GLU A 54 4.07 17.46 -0.53
N LEU A 55 3.28 16.54 -0.07
CA LEU A 55 3.04 16.38 1.35
C LEU A 55 3.95 15.28 1.86
N TRP A 56 5.17 15.63 2.15
CA TRP A 56 6.18 14.64 2.54
C TRP A 56 6.09 14.39 4.04
N ASN A 57 5.01 13.77 4.47
CA ASN A 57 4.76 13.60 5.89
C ASN A 57 5.12 12.25 6.47
N ILE A 58 5.22 11.25 5.65
CA ILE A 58 5.41 9.90 6.15
C ILE A 58 6.73 9.37 5.65
N ASP A 59 7.61 9.07 6.58
CA ASP A 59 8.89 8.47 6.25
C ASP A 59 8.71 6.96 6.34
N LEU A 60 8.80 6.29 5.23
CA LEU A 60 8.58 4.85 5.17
C LEU A 60 9.65 4.07 5.92
N LEU A 61 10.79 4.67 6.21
CA LEU A 61 11.84 3.97 6.95
C LEU A 61 11.72 4.17 8.46
N SER A 62 10.87 5.10 8.90
CA SER A 62 10.60 5.28 10.33
C SER A 62 11.86 5.38 11.15
N ASP A 63 12.65 6.30 11.06
CA ASP A 63 13.86 6.49 11.84
C ASP A 63 14.96 5.49 11.57
N GLY A 64 14.75 4.54 10.70
CA GLY A 64 15.80 3.61 10.32
C GLY A 64 16.54 4.12 9.12
N TYR A 65 17.38 3.29 8.55
CA TYR A 65 18.03 3.62 7.30
C TYR A 65 18.18 2.35 6.49
N LEU A 66 18.39 2.53 5.20
CA LEU A 66 18.51 1.41 4.28
C LEU A 66 19.93 1.43 3.71
N ALA A 67 20.72 0.48 4.13
CA ALA A 67 22.11 0.41 3.70
C ALA A 67 22.20 0.06 2.21
N PRO A 68 23.33 0.37 1.58
CA PRO A 68 23.51 0.00 0.17
C PRO A 68 23.34 -1.49 -0.02
N ALA A 69 22.72 -1.84 -1.12
CA ALA A 69 22.46 -3.23 -1.53
C ALA A 69 21.45 -3.96 -0.64
N ASN A 70 20.85 -3.28 0.28
CA ASN A 70 19.82 -3.89 1.14
C ASN A 70 18.43 -3.50 0.68
N SER A 71 17.46 -4.22 1.18
CA SER A 71 16.07 -3.92 0.88
C SER A 71 15.25 -4.02 2.15
N VAL A 72 14.06 -3.45 2.12
CA VAL A 72 13.14 -3.48 3.24
C VAL A 72 11.72 -3.47 2.68
N LEU A 73 10.84 -4.20 3.32
CA LEU A 73 9.44 -4.17 2.95
C LEU A 73 8.75 -3.05 3.70
N VAL A 74 8.03 -2.23 2.99
CA VAL A 74 7.27 -1.14 3.59
C VAL A 74 5.81 -1.27 3.19
N ASN A 75 4.95 -0.81 4.06
CA ASN A 75 3.53 -0.86 3.80
C ASN A 75 3.07 0.53 3.38
N ILE A 76 2.44 0.61 2.23
CA ILE A 76 1.87 1.85 1.77
C ILE A 76 0.38 1.75 1.99
N ASP A 77 -0.06 2.17 3.17
CA ASP A 77 -1.40 1.93 3.59
C ASP A 77 -2.17 3.22 3.54
N ASP A 78 -2.16 3.86 2.44
CA ASP A 78 -2.83 5.10 2.32
C ASP A 78 -4.26 4.90 1.94
N GLY A 79 -4.60 3.80 1.37
CA GLY A 79 -5.95 3.51 1.01
C GLY A 79 -6.48 4.25 -0.18
N ASN A 80 -5.73 5.17 -0.72
CA ASN A 80 -6.21 5.98 -1.79
C ASN A 80 -5.32 5.97 -2.97
N GLY A 81 -5.78 5.59 -4.06
CA GLY A 81 -5.05 5.74 -5.29
C GLY A 81 -3.83 4.86 -5.40
N CYS A 82 -3.24 4.88 -6.54
CA CYS A 82 -2.11 4.04 -6.86
C CYS A 82 -0.86 4.80 -7.17
N ARG A 83 -0.95 6.10 -7.39
CA ARG A 83 0.20 6.83 -7.88
C ARG A 83 0.71 7.81 -6.86
N PHE A 84 1.99 7.72 -6.61
CA PHE A 84 2.62 8.54 -5.59
C PHE A 84 3.93 9.08 -6.10
N ASP A 85 4.35 10.18 -5.53
CA ASP A 85 5.70 10.69 -5.73
C ASP A 85 6.54 10.17 -4.58
N PHE A 86 7.78 9.84 -4.85
CA PHE A 86 8.70 9.34 -3.83
C PHE A 86 9.86 10.32 -3.69
N LYS A 87 10.20 10.64 -2.46
CA LYS A 87 11.33 11.49 -2.19
C LYS A 87 12.31 10.72 -1.33
N THR A 88 13.49 10.51 -1.83
CA THR A 88 14.54 9.76 -1.14
C THR A 88 15.58 10.73 -0.63
N VAL A 89 15.96 10.59 0.63
CA VAL A 89 17.00 11.41 1.22
C VAL A 89 18.18 10.50 1.55
N PHE A 90 19.32 10.86 1.03
CA PHE A 90 20.54 10.09 1.23
C PHE A 90 21.31 10.60 2.45
N ASP A 91 22.25 9.78 2.90
CA ASP A 91 23.02 10.07 4.09
C ASP A 91 23.79 11.39 4.00
N ASP A 92 24.16 11.82 2.82
CA ASP A 92 24.89 13.07 2.64
C ASP A 92 23.95 14.26 2.52
N GLY A 93 22.64 14.06 2.70
CA GLY A 93 21.68 15.14 2.62
C GLY A 93 21.12 15.39 1.25
N THR A 94 21.62 14.73 0.22
CA THR A 94 21.06 14.94 -1.10
C THR A 94 19.71 14.25 -1.22
N THR A 95 18.88 14.71 -2.12
CA THR A 95 17.55 14.16 -2.29
C THR A 95 17.32 13.81 -3.75
N GLN A 96 16.40 12.89 -3.96
CA GLN A 96 15.99 12.49 -5.29
C GLN A 96 14.49 12.37 -5.25
N ILE A 97 13.80 12.91 -6.23
CA ILE A 97 12.35 12.78 -6.32
C ILE A 97 12.01 12.02 -7.58
N ARG A 98 11.24 10.95 -7.42
CA ARG A 98 10.74 10.20 -8.54
C ARG A 98 9.24 10.37 -8.54
N ARG A 99 8.70 10.85 -9.62
CA ARG A 99 7.28 11.19 -9.65
C ARG A 99 6.46 10.10 -10.28
N ASN A 100 5.23 10.02 -9.83
CA ASN A 100 4.21 9.22 -10.51
C ASN A 100 4.54 7.73 -10.55
N VAL A 101 4.90 7.18 -9.41
CA VAL A 101 5.17 5.75 -9.30
C VAL A 101 3.86 5.03 -9.00
N ASP A 102 3.57 4.00 -9.77
CA ASP A 102 2.33 3.25 -9.61
C ASP A 102 2.57 2.10 -8.63
N VAL A 103 2.20 2.32 -7.39
CA VAL A 103 2.46 1.32 -6.35
C VAL A 103 1.48 0.15 -6.40
N CYS A 104 0.46 0.23 -7.24
CA CYS A 104 -0.43 -0.90 -7.43
C CYS A 104 0.12 -1.86 -8.48
N ALA A 105 0.99 -1.39 -9.33
CA ALA A 105 1.52 -2.20 -10.40
C ALA A 105 2.88 -2.81 -10.10
N VAL A 106 3.61 -2.31 -9.10
CA VAL A 106 4.94 -2.81 -8.84
C VAL A 106 5.00 -3.38 -7.44
N GLU A 107 5.82 -4.36 -7.25
CA GLU A 107 6.05 -4.93 -5.94
C GLU A 107 7.42 -4.54 -5.41
N ARG A 108 8.22 -3.95 -6.24
CA ARG A 108 9.57 -3.55 -5.89
C ARG A 108 9.86 -2.18 -6.43
N TYR A 109 10.58 -1.42 -5.69
CA TYR A 109 10.99 -0.11 -6.13
C TYR A 109 12.48 0.03 -5.86
N ALA A 110 13.27 -0.01 -6.90
CA ALA A 110 14.71 0.10 -6.77
C ALA A 110 15.11 1.56 -6.84
N ILE A 111 15.77 2.03 -5.81
CA ILE A 111 16.25 3.39 -5.77
C ILE A 111 17.68 3.36 -6.31
N SER A 112 17.89 4.05 -7.42
CA SER A 112 19.18 4.06 -8.10
C SER A 112 19.56 5.49 -8.36
N TYR A 113 20.86 5.70 -8.54
CA TYR A 113 21.26 7.00 -9.03
C TYR A 113 20.79 7.14 -10.44
N ARG A 114 20.54 8.40 -10.84
CA ARG A 114 20.09 8.61 -12.08
C ARG A 114 20.95 8.91 -12.91
#